data_a51bf1d37e2d74d51dc7673b9b058e9f
#
_entry.id   a51bf1d37e2d74d51dc7673b9b058e9f
#
_cell.length_a   1.000
_cell.length_b   1.000
_cell.length_c   1.000
_cell.angle_alpha   90.00
_cell.angle_beta   90.00
_cell.angle_gamma   90.00
#
_symmetry.space_group_name_H-M   'P 1'
#
loop_
_entity.id
_entity.type
_entity.pdbx_description
1 polymer ?
#
loop_
_entity_poly.entity_id
_entity_poly.type
_entity_poly.pdbx_seq_one_letter_code
_entity_poly.pdbx_strand_id
1 'polypeptide(L)'
;EWDETHHFPRDTIKASAELGFGAIYVSEESGGIGLGRLEAALIMEAMAYGCPATSAFISIHNMAAWMIDAFGGAEVKARYLPDLVSMEKIASYALTEPGSGSDAGALKTTARIDGDHYVLNGTKQFISGGGFNDVYVTMVRTGEDKTKGITCLVVEKDMPGVSFGAPEKKLGWNASPTAQMIFEDARVPVANRVGEEGHGFRFAMMGLDGGRLNIGACSLGGAQRCLDEAVAYTKDRQQFGTPIADFQNTQFMLADMATELEAARALLYLAAAKVTDNAPDKSKFSAMAKRLATDSGSKIVN
;
A
#
# COMPACT_ATOMS: atom_id res chain seq x y z
N GLU A 1 3.21 21.23 2.76
CA GLU A 1 3.75 21.42 4.11
C GLU A 1 4.24 20.09 4.68
N TRP A 2 3.40 19.05 4.89
CA TRP A 2 3.83 17.78 5.46
C TRP A 2 4.94 17.09 4.63
N ASP A 3 4.86 17.13 3.32
CA ASP A 3 5.88 16.53 2.44
C ASP A 3 7.22 17.28 2.55
N GLU A 4 7.20 18.61 2.60
CA GLU A 4 8.37 19.47 2.74
C GLU A 4 9.06 19.31 4.12
N THR A 5 8.26 19.13 5.18
CA THR A 5 8.75 18.98 6.55
C THR A 5 9.04 17.53 6.93
N HIS A 6 8.76 16.57 6.02
CA HIS A 6 8.83 15.14 6.28
C HIS A 6 7.98 14.71 7.49
N HIS A 7 6.87 15.43 7.72
CA HIS A 7 5.99 15.18 8.85
C HIS A 7 5.09 13.97 8.59
N PHE A 8 5.23 12.94 9.42
CA PHE A 8 4.33 11.78 9.40
C PHE A 8 3.07 12.07 10.21
N PRO A 9 1.87 12.21 9.59
CA PRO A 9 0.67 12.67 10.27
C PRO A 9 -0.06 11.55 11.00
N ARG A 10 0.60 10.93 12.01
CA ARG A 10 0.09 9.75 12.74
C ARG A 10 -1.29 10.01 13.34
N ASP A 11 -1.50 11.17 13.94
CA ASP A 11 -2.78 11.51 14.60
C ASP A 11 -3.93 11.63 13.59
N THR A 12 -3.68 12.22 12.42
CA THR A 12 -4.67 12.29 11.34
C THR A 12 -5.00 10.91 10.78
N ILE A 13 -3.99 10.07 10.61
CA ILE A 13 -4.16 8.68 10.16
C ILE A 13 -5.00 7.92 11.20
N LYS A 14 -4.68 8.04 12.48
CA LYS A 14 -5.45 7.40 13.56
C LYS A 14 -6.89 7.91 13.59
N ALA A 15 -7.12 9.22 13.50
CA ALA A 15 -8.46 9.80 13.48
C ALA A 15 -9.31 9.28 12.30
N SER A 16 -8.69 8.89 11.18
CA SER A 16 -9.41 8.33 10.03
C SER A 16 -10.06 6.96 10.33
N ALA A 17 -9.65 6.29 11.41
CA ALA A 17 -10.30 5.06 11.86
C ALA A 17 -11.75 5.27 12.28
N GLU A 18 -12.14 6.46 12.77
CA GLU A 18 -13.52 6.83 13.09
C GLU A 18 -14.44 6.76 11.86
N LEU A 19 -13.86 6.90 10.66
CA LEU A 19 -14.55 6.73 9.37
C LEU A 19 -14.43 5.30 8.82
N GLY A 20 -13.82 4.38 9.59
CA GLY A 20 -13.58 3.00 9.20
C GLY A 20 -12.39 2.80 8.26
N PHE A 21 -11.55 3.82 8.02
CA PHE A 21 -10.45 3.73 7.07
C PHE A 21 -9.28 2.86 7.55
N GLY A 22 -9.29 2.42 8.81
CA GLY A 22 -8.35 1.41 9.32
C GLY A 22 -8.58 0.00 8.77
N ALA A 23 -9.81 -0.31 8.31
CA ALA A 23 -10.20 -1.67 7.95
C ALA A 23 -11.27 -1.72 6.85
N ILE A 24 -11.03 -1.05 5.73
CA ILE A 24 -12.01 -0.84 4.65
C ILE A 24 -12.52 -2.19 4.09
N TYR A 25 -11.62 -3.13 3.84
CA TYR A 25 -11.95 -4.46 3.27
C TYR A 25 -11.50 -5.63 4.17
N VAL A 26 -11.32 -5.38 5.46
CA VAL A 26 -11.27 -6.39 6.52
C VAL A 26 -12.70 -6.83 6.81
N SER A 27 -12.92 -8.09 7.10
CA SER A 27 -14.26 -8.66 7.33
C SER A 27 -14.97 -8.01 8.54
N GLU A 28 -16.29 -7.95 8.49
CA GLU A 28 -17.12 -7.48 9.64
C GLU A 28 -16.92 -8.35 10.87
N GLU A 29 -16.72 -9.67 10.69
CA GLU A 29 -16.44 -10.61 11.79
C GLU A 29 -15.15 -10.24 12.54
N SER A 30 -14.20 -9.62 11.86
CA SER A 30 -12.93 -9.13 12.42
C SER A 30 -12.98 -7.66 12.86
N GLY A 31 -14.16 -7.03 12.83
CA GLY A 31 -14.39 -5.64 13.20
C GLY A 31 -14.16 -4.63 12.08
N GLY A 32 -13.89 -5.06 10.86
CA GLY A 32 -13.74 -4.22 9.69
C GLY A 32 -15.08 -3.78 9.08
N ILE A 33 -15.03 -2.99 8.00
CA ILE A 33 -16.25 -2.55 7.29
C ILE A 33 -16.73 -3.60 6.27
N GLY A 34 -15.87 -4.50 5.82
CA GLY A 34 -16.22 -5.55 4.86
C GLY A 34 -16.52 -5.06 3.44
N LEU A 35 -16.06 -3.89 3.05
CA LEU A 35 -16.31 -3.34 1.71
C LEU A 35 -15.54 -4.10 0.61
N GLY A 36 -16.04 -4.01 -0.63
CA GLY A 36 -15.36 -4.55 -1.80
C GLY A 36 -14.18 -3.70 -2.27
N ARG A 37 -13.49 -4.21 -3.30
CA ARG A 37 -12.31 -3.51 -3.84
C ARG A 37 -12.67 -2.28 -4.66
N LEU A 38 -13.89 -2.19 -5.19
CA LEU A 38 -14.36 -1.00 -5.88
C LEU A 38 -14.55 0.16 -4.90
N GLU A 39 -15.25 -0.09 -3.79
CA GLU A 39 -15.46 0.90 -2.74
C GLU A 39 -14.13 1.35 -2.13
N ALA A 40 -13.21 0.41 -1.91
CA ALA A 40 -11.87 0.74 -1.45
C ALA A 40 -11.12 1.66 -2.43
N ALA A 41 -11.20 1.39 -3.74
CA ALA A 41 -10.59 2.23 -4.77
C ALA A 41 -11.19 3.65 -4.79
N LEU A 42 -12.51 3.78 -4.67
CA LEU A 42 -13.20 5.08 -4.57
C LEU A 42 -12.74 5.88 -3.36
N ILE A 43 -12.65 5.23 -2.19
CA ILE A 43 -12.18 5.87 -0.95
C ILE A 43 -10.72 6.32 -1.10
N MET A 44 -9.85 5.45 -1.62
CA MET A 44 -8.42 5.76 -1.82
C MET A 44 -8.21 6.89 -2.83
N GLU A 45 -9.00 6.94 -3.91
CA GLU A 45 -8.96 8.02 -4.89
C GLU A 45 -9.41 9.34 -4.27
N ALA A 46 -10.51 9.36 -3.52
CA ALA A 46 -11.01 10.56 -2.85
C ALA A 46 -10.00 11.09 -1.80
N MET A 47 -9.40 10.21 -1.00
CA MET A 47 -8.34 10.60 -0.06
C MET A 47 -7.11 11.15 -0.79
N ALA A 48 -6.72 10.55 -1.90
CA ALA A 48 -5.55 10.96 -2.67
C ALA A 48 -5.74 12.30 -3.39
N TYR A 49 -6.96 12.71 -3.66
CA TYR A 49 -7.28 14.07 -4.11
C TYR A 49 -6.81 15.13 -3.10
N GLY A 50 -6.91 14.82 -1.80
CA GLY A 50 -6.39 15.66 -0.72
C GLY A 50 -4.89 15.46 -0.45
N CYS A 51 -4.46 14.19 -0.32
CA CYS A 51 -3.06 13.83 -0.04
C CYS A 51 -2.73 12.41 -0.53
N PRO A 52 -2.05 12.28 -1.68
CA PRO A 52 -1.65 10.95 -2.20
C PRO A 52 -0.78 10.15 -1.23
N ALA A 53 0.13 10.80 -0.49
CA ALA A 53 1.02 10.12 0.46
C ALA A 53 0.25 9.48 1.61
N THR A 54 -0.73 10.18 2.19
CA THR A 54 -1.59 9.66 3.28
C THR A 54 -2.48 8.53 2.77
N SER A 55 -3.09 8.68 1.60
CA SER A 55 -3.91 7.64 0.98
C SER A 55 -3.11 6.37 0.72
N ALA A 56 -1.92 6.50 0.12
CA ALA A 56 -1.02 5.36 -0.14
C ALA A 56 -0.60 4.67 1.17
N PHE A 57 -0.33 5.43 2.22
CA PHE A 57 0.03 4.89 3.52
C PHE A 57 -1.12 4.08 4.16
N ILE A 58 -2.33 4.62 4.18
CA ILE A 58 -3.54 3.94 4.67
C ILE A 58 -3.80 2.67 3.83
N SER A 59 -3.53 2.71 2.52
CA SER A 59 -3.70 1.53 1.66
C SER A 59 -2.78 0.37 2.05
N ILE A 60 -1.55 0.65 2.47
CA ILE A 60 -0.59 -0.37 2.94
C ILE A 60 -1.04 -0.95 4.26
N HIS A 61 -1.49 -0.12 5.19
CA HIS A 61 -2.07 -0.57 6.46
C HIS A 61 -3.26 -1.53 6.23
N ASN A 62 -4.21 -1.13 5.38
CA ASN A 62 -5.35 -1.98 5.02
C ASN A 62 -4.93 -3.30 4.36
N MET A 63 -3.92 -3.30 3.49
CA MET A 63 -3.41 -4.52 2.88
C MET A 63 -2.83 -5.47 3.93
N ALA A 64 -2.05 -4.96 4.87
CA ALA A 64 -1.46 -5.75 5.95
C ALA A 64 -2.53 -6.31 6.90
N ALA A 65 -3.49 -5.48 7.32
CA ALA A 65 -4.62 -5.91 8.16
C ALA A 65 -5.46 -6.97 7.45
N TRP A 66 -5.79 -6.77 6.17
CA TRP A 66 -6.50 -7.77 5.37
C TRP A 66 -5.73 -9.09 5.24
N MET A 67 -4.41 -9.07 5.12
CA MET A 67 -3.64 -10.32 5.04
C MET A 67 -3.73 -11.12 6.34
N ILE A 68 -3.74 -10.44 7.47
CA ILE A 68 -3.97 -11.08 8.78
C ILE A 68 -5.39 -11.65 8.85
N ASP A 69 -6.40 -10.88 8.40
CA ASP A 69 -7.79 -11.34 8.39
C ASP A 69 -8.02 -12.52 7.45
N ALA A 70 -7.54 -12.44 6.22
CA ALA A 70 -7.80 -13.46 5.20
C ALA A 70 -7.06 -14.79 5.46
N PHE A 71 -5.88 -14.75 6.08
CA PHE A 71 -4.99 -15.91 6.17
C PHE A 71 -4.55 -16.27 7.58
N GLY A 72 -4.72 -15.38 8.56
CA GLY A 72 -4.35 -15.61 9.95
C GLY A 72 -5.27 -16.62 10.63
N GLY A 73 -4.72 -17.41 11.54
CA GLY A 73 -5.50 -18.23 12.48
C GLY A 73 -6.21 -17.37 13.53
N ALA A 74 -7.14 -17.96 14.26
CA ALA A 74 -7.98 -17.24 15.23
C ALA A 74 -7.15 -16.46 16.27
N GLU A 75 -6.04 -17.02 16.74
CA GLU A 75 -5.17 -16.39 17.74
C GLU A 75 -4.50 -15.12 17.19
N VAL A 76 -3.92 -15.19 15.98
CA VAL A 76 -3.27 -14.04 15.31
C VAL A 76 -4.30 -12.94 15.03
N LYS A 77 -5.49 -13.30 14.53
CA LYS A 77 -6.58 -12.35 14.31
C LYS A 77 -6.98 -11.63 15.58
N ALA A 78 -7.29 -12.40 16.64
CA ALA A 78 -7.71 -11.86 17.93
C ALA A 78 -6.64 -10.94 18.56
N ARG A 79 -5.36 -11.25 18.36
CA ARG A 79 -4.24 -10.47 18.90
C ARG A 79 -4.01 -9.14 18.19
N TYR A 80 -4.15 -9.09 16.86
CA TYR A 80 -3.72 -7.93 16.09
C TYR A 80 -4.85 -7.10 15.50
N LEU A 81 -5.94 -7.73 15.03
CA LEU A 81 -6.97 -7.00 14.28
C LEU A 81 -7.68 -5.90 15.08
N PRO A 82 -8.04 -6.07 16.37
CA PRO A 82 -8.70 -4.99 17.10
C PRO A 82 -7.91 -3.68 17.12
N ASP A 83 -6.61 -3.75 17.38
CA ASP A 83 -5.72 -2.58 17.40
C ASP A 83 -5.46 -2.01 15.99
N LEU A 84 -5.46 -2.86 14.95
CA LEU A 84 -5.29 -2.42 13.57
C LEU A 84 -6.56 -1.78 13.01
N VAL A 85 -7.73 -2.33 13.31
CA VAL A 85 -9.02 -1.77 12.87
C VAL A 85 -9.23 -0.37 13.46
N SER A 86 -8.89 -0.18 14.74
CA SER A 86 -8.95 1.12 15.42
C SER A 86 -7.77 2.05 15.11
N MET A 87 -6.77 1.58 14.38
CA MET A 87 -5.49 2.28 14.15
C MET A 87 -4.76 2.71 15.44
N GLU A 88 -5.02 2.08 16.58
CA GLU A 88 -4.17 2.18 17.76
C GLU A 88 -2.75 1.68 17.43
N LYS A 89 -2.68 0.58 16.67
CA LYS A 89 -1.46 0.13 16.00
C LYS A 89 -1.58 0.27 14.49
N ILE A 90 -0.49 0.65 13.86
CA ILE A 90 -0.42 0.78 12.41
C ILE A 90 0.44 -0.35 11.84
N ALA A 91 -0.04 -0.95 10.75
CA ALA A 91 0.64 -2.06 10.09
C ALA A 91 1.39 -1.64 8.83
N SER A 92 2.46 -2.37 8.55
CA SER A 92 3.28 -2.32 7.35
C SER A 92 3.32 -3.68 6.65
N TYR A 93 3.80 -3.67 5.42
CA TYR A 93 4.08 -4.86 4.62
C TYR A 93 5.57 -4.93 4.27
N ALA A 94 6.22 -6.05 4.58
CA ALA A 94 7.66 -6.21 4.42
C ALA A 94 7.99 -7.43 3.53
N LEU A 95 8.18 -7.20 2.23
CA LEU A 95 8.54 -8.23 1.24
C LEU A 95 9.93 -7.97 0.65
N THR A 96 10.13 -6.79 0.07
CA THR A 96 11.29 -6.41 -0.73
C THR A 96 12.59 -6.46 0.07
N GLU A 97 13.66 -6.91 -0.56
CA GLU A 97 15.03 -6.93 -0.01
C GLU A 97 15.99 -6.21 -0.96
N PRO A 98 17.21 -5.83 -0.51
CA PRO A 98 18.19 -5.20 -1.37
C PRO A 98 18.51 -6.00 -2.65
N GLY A 99 18.48 -7.32 -2.57
CA GLY A 99 18.73 -8.23 -3.69
C GLY A 99 17.48 -8.86 -4.33
N SER A 100 16.28 -8.49 -3.88
CA SER A 100 15.03 -9.13 -4.30
C SER A 100 13.88 -8.11 -4.32
N GLY A 101 13.67 -7.49 -5.47
CA GLY A 101 12.54 -6.60 -5.76
C GLY A 101 11.51 -7.32 -6.64
N SER A 102 11.61 -7.16 -7.97
CA SER A 102 10.69 -7.80 -8.92
C SER A 102 10.72 -9.34 -8.85
N ASP A 103 11.88 -9.94 -8.60
CA ASP A 103 11.99 -11.37 -8.29
C ASP A 103 11.77 -11.61 -6.79
N ALA A 104 10.54 -11.38 -6.32
CA ALA A 104 10.18 -11.50 -4.91
C ALA A 104 10.39 -12.92 -4.35
N GLY A 105 10.32 -13.95 -5.20
CA GLY A 105 10.62 -15.33 -4.81
C GLY A 105 12.09 -15.57 -4.44
N ALA A 106 12.98 -14.66 -4.79
CA ALA A 106 14.43 -14.77 -4.49
C ALA A 106 14.81 -14.14 -3.14
N LEU A 107 13.84 -13.75 -2.30
CA LEU A 107 14.12 -13.21 -0.97
C LEU A 107 14.98 -14.16 -0.12
N LYS A 108 15.86 -13.57 0.70
CA LYS A 108 16.90 -14.29 1.45
C LYS A 108 16.79 -14.14 2.97
N THR A 109 15.97 -13.21 3.48
CA THR A 109 15.74 -13.10 4.93
C THR A 109 15.25 -14.45 5.46
N THR A 110 16.05 -15.09 6.30
CA THR A 110 15.78 -16.43 6.83
C THR A 110 14.95 -16.37 8.10
N ALA A 111 14.19 -17.43 8.35
CA ALA A 111 13.55 -17.67 9.64
C ALA A 111 13.71 -19.16 9.98
N ARG A 112 14.38 -19.44 11.07
CA ARG A 112 14.66 -20.79 11.56
C ARG A 112 13.90 -21.01 12.87
N ILE A 113 13.22 -22.14 13.01
CA ILE A 113 12.57 -22.50 14.27
C ILE A 113 13.60 -22.79 15.36
N ASP A 114 13.39 -22.19 16.53
CA ASP A 114 14.12 -22.43 17.76
C ASP A 114 13.13 -22.45 18.95
N GLY A 115 12.72 -23.63 19.33
CA GLY A 115 11.65 -23.84 20.32
C GLY A 115 10.30 -23.28 19.85
N ASP A 116 9.76 -22.33 20.60
CA ASP A 116 8.50 -21.65 20.33
C ASP A 116 8.65 -20.35 19.54
N HIS A 117 9.83 -20.08 18.98
CA HIS A 117 10.15 -18.90 18.20
C HIS A 117 10.72 -19.25 16.82
N TYR A 118 10.52 -18.33 15.86
CA TYR A 118 11.37 -18.18 14.70
C TYR A 118 12.52 -17.22 15.03
N VAL A 119 13.75 -17.56 14.63
CA VAL A 119 14.92 -16.69 14.68
C VAL A 119 15.16 -16.15 13.28
N LEU A 120 14.99 -14.85 13.09
CA LEU A 120 15.07 -14.16 11.80
C LEU A 120 16.43 -13.50 11.62
N ASN A 121 16.99 -13.63 10.41
CA ASN A 121 18.22 -12.94 9.99
C ASN A 121 18.09 -12.45 8.55
N GLY A 122 18.39 -11.16 8.34
CA GLY A 122 18.34 -10.52 7.02
C GLY A 122 17.88 -9.07 7.05
N THR A 123 17.56 -8.53 5.88
CA THR A 123 17.18 -7.11 5.75
C THR A 123 16.06 -6.97 4.73
N LYS A 124 15.00 -6.26 5.10
CA LYS A 124 13.96 -5.78 4.19
C LYS A 124 14.25 -4.35 3.76
N GLN A 125 13.94 -4.02 2.51
CA GLN A 125 14.23 -2.72 1.90
C GLN A 125 12.94 -1.99 1.52
N PHE A 126 12.97 -0.66 1.61
CA PHE A 126 11.88 0.22 1.20
C PHE A 126 10.56 -0.06 1.93
N ILE A 127 10.64 -0.32 3.24
CA ILE A 127 9.45 -0.62 4.03
C ILE A 127 8.75 0.66 4.43
N SER A 128 7.54 0.86 3.90
CA SER A 128 6.67 1.98 4.28
C SER A 128 6.30 1.88 5.75
N GLY A 129 6.45 2.97 6.49
CA GLY A 129 6.27 2.98 7.93
C GLY A 129 7.43 2.36 8.72
N GLY A 130 8.57 2.03 8.06
CA GLY A 130 9.75 1.45 8.73
C GLY A 130 10.23 2.32 9.88
N GLY A 131 10.29 1.76 11.09
CA GLY A 131 10.66 2.46 12.33
C GLY A 131 9.54 3.30 12.96
N PHE A 132 8.44 3.55 12.25
CA PHE A 132 7.29 4.36 12.72
C PHE A 132 6.07 3.51 13.06
N ASN A 133 5.78 2.48 12.26
CA ASN A 133 4.65 1.59 12.47
C ASN A 133 4.93 0.56 13.55
N ASP A 134 3.87 -0.06 14.05
CA ASP A 134 3.93 -0.95 15.21
C ASP A 134 4.04 -2.42 14.80
N VAL A 135 3.45 -2.79 13.64
CA VAL A 135 3.28 -4.16 13.18
C VAL A 135 3.73 -4.30 11.72
N TYR A 136 4.43 -5.38 11.40
CA TYR A 136 4.97 -5.66 10.07
C TYR A 136 4.56 -7.06 9.62
N VAL A 137 3.74 -7.15 8.58
CA VAL A 137 3.43 -8.42 7.89
C VAL A 137 4.60 -8.75 6.97
N THR A 138 5.43 -9.71 7.39
CA THR A 138 6.77 -9.93 6.86
C THR A 138 6.88 -11.29 6.19
N MET A 139 7.41 -11.32 4.95
CA MET A 139 7.71 -12.54 4.21
C MET A 139 9.15 -12.97 4.50
N VAL A 140 9.33 -14.21 4.94
CA VAL A 140 10.62 -14.77 5.33
C VAL A 140 10.83 -16.15 4.72
N ARG A 141 12.09 -16.58 4.59
CA ARG A 141 12.45 -17.90 4.07
C ARG A 141 12.60 -18.90 5.19
N THR A 142 11.72 -19.92 5.16
CA THR A 142 11.73 -21.06 6.10
C THR A 142 12.16 -22.37 5.42
N GLY A 143 12.22 -22.41 4.07
CA GLY A 143 12.58 -23.60 3.31
C GLY A 143 13.36 -23.28 2.02
N GLU A 144 13.89 -24.33 1.38
CA GLU A 144 14.77 -24.21 0.20
C GLU A 144 14.01 -23.91 -1.10
N ASP A 145 12.74 -24.29 -1.22
CA ASP A 145 11.93 -24.01 -2.42
C ASP A 145 11.77 -22.51 -2.65
N LYS A 146 11.88 -22.08 -3.90
CA LYS A 146 11.87 -20.67 -4.28
C LYS A 146 10.59 -19.95 -3.79
N THR A 147 9.43 -20.53 -3.97
CA THR A 147 8.13 -19.93 -3.65
C THR A 147 7.44 -20.60 -2.47
N LYS A 148 7.52 -21.94 -2.38
CA LYS A 148 6.93 -22.72 -1.28
C LYS A 148 7.81 -22.71 -0.01
N GLY A 149 9.02 -22.19 -0.07
CA GLY A 149 9.89 -21.98 1.08
C GLY A 149 9.71 -20.62 1.75
N ILE A 150 8.65 -19.86 1.41
CA ILE A 150 8.38 -18.52 1.98
C ILE A 150 7.18 -18.59 2.91
N THR A 151 7.35 -18.08 4.12
CA THR A 151 6.35 -18.03 5.19
C THR A 151 6.02 -16.57 5.55
N CYS A 152 4.81 -16.31 5.99
CA CYS A 152 4.35 -15.00 6.43
C CYS A 152 4.30 -14.94 7.96
N LEU A 153 4.92 -13.93 8.55
CA LEU A 153 4.96 -13.69 9.99
C LEU A 153 4.49 -12.26 10.31
N VAL A 154 3.84 -12.09 11.45
CA VAL A 154 3.62 -10.78 12.06
C VAL A 154 4.79 -10.48 12.98
N VAL A 155 5.52 -9.42 12.68
CA VAL A 155 6.66 -8.93 13.49
C VAL A 155 6.29 -7.59 14.12
N GLU A 156 6.46 -7.44 15.42
CA GLU A 156 6.25 -6.17 16.11
C GLU A 156 7.56 -5.36 16.13
N LYS A 157 7.46 -4.05 16.10
CA LYS A 157 8.57 -3.11 16.01
C LYS A 157 9.63 -3.32 17.10
N ASP A 158 9.17 -3.56 18.32
CA ASP A 158 10.00 -3.58 19.51
C ASP A 158 10.48 -5.00 19.90
N MET A 159 10.33 -5.99 19.01
CA MET A 159 10.85 -7.34 19.24
C MET A 159 12.39 -7.34 19.30
N PRO A 160 13.00 -8.10 20.22
CA PRO A 160 14.46 -8.20 20.29
C PRO A 160 15.07 -8.64 18.96
N GLY A 161 16.14 -7.95 18.53
CA GLY A 161 16.82 -8.22 17.26
C GLY A 161 16.20 -7.55 16.05
N VAL A 162 15.11 -6.78 16.22
CA VAL A 162 14.51 -5.94 15.16
C VAL A 162 15.07 -4.52 15.28
N SER A 163 15.54 -3.98 14.17
CA SER A 163 15.99 -2.59 14.08
C SER A 163 15.66 -1.98 12.71
N PHE A 164 15.85 -0.68 12.58
CA PHE A 164 15.51 0.05 11.35
C PHE A 164 16.67 0.95 10.92
N GLY A 165 16.86 1.05 9.61
CA GLY A 165 17.78 2.00 9.01
C GLY A 165 17.25 3.43 9.04
N ALA A 166 18.08 4.37 8.57
CA ALA A 166 17.66 5.75 8.38
C ALA A 166 16.54 5.84 7.31
N PRO A 167 15.62 6.82 7.41
CA PRO A 167 14.63 7.07 6.39
C PRO A 167 15.26 7.30 5.01
N GLU A 168 14.65 6.70 3.99
CA GLU A 168 15.08 6.85 2.59
C GLU A 168 14.88 8.29 2.08
N LYS A 169 15.82 8.78 1.30
CA LYS A 169 15.69 10.05 0.57
C LYS A 169 14.87 9.79 -0.69
N LYS A 170 13.67 10.34 -0.76
CA LYS A 170 12.71 10.10 -1.84
C LYS A 170 12.46 11.35 -2.67
N LEU A 171 11.99 11.17 -3.91
CA LEU A 171 11.56 12.26 -4.79
C LEU A 171 10.30 12.96 -4.25
N GLY A 172 9.41 12.22 -3.61
CA GLY A 172 8.17 12.68 -3.02
C GLY A 172 7.62 11.67 -2.02
N TRP A 173 6.40 11.91 -1.53
CA TRP A 173 5.77 11.14 -0.46
C TRP A 173 6.63 11.12 0.83
N ASN A 174 7.29 12.23 1.10
CA ASN A 174 8.17 12.33 2.28
C ASN A 174 7.39 12.28 3.60
N ALA A 175 6.11 12.64 3.57
CA ALA A 175 5.19 12.45 4.70
C ALA A 175 4.88 10.96 5.00
N SER A 176 5.24 10.03 4.11
CA SER A 176 5.14 8.59 4.32
C SER A 176 6.54 8.02 4.57
N PRO A 177 6.96 7.78 5.82
CA PRO A 177 8.31 7.31 6.12
C PRO A 177 8.56 5.95 5.46
N THR A 178 9.78 5.75 5.01
CA THR A 178 10.22 4.52 4.34
C THR A 178 11.64 4.22 4.79
N ALA A 179 11.92 3.02 5.29
CA ALA A 179 13.24 2.63 5.77
C ALA A 179 13.52 1.14 5.54
N GLN A 180 14.77 0.74 5.77
CA GLN A 180 15.12 -0.66 5.92
C GLN A 180 14.57 -1.20 7.25
N MET A 181 14.21 -2.49 7.27
CA MET A 181 13.94 -3.27 8.47
C MET A 181 14.97 -4.39 8.56
N ILE A 182 15.70 -4.45 9.66
CA ILE A 182 16.88 -5.29 9.84
C ILE A 182 16.60 -6.33 10.95
N PHE A 183 16.98 -7.56 10.69
CA PHE A 183 16.84 -8.68 11.62
C PHE A 183 18.21 -9.26 11.95
N GLU A 184 18.57 -9.24 13.24
CA GLU A 184 19.78 -9.80 13.78
C GLU A 184 19.39 -10.73 14.93
N ASP A 185 19.27 -12.03 14.62
CA ASP A 185 18.71 -13.06 15.51
C ASP A 185 17.37 -12.66 16.14
N ALA A 186 16.53 -11.97 15.36
CA ALA A 186 15.25 -11.46 15.84
C ALA A 186 14.30 -12.61 16.18
N ARG A 187 13.79 -12.60 17.42
CA ARG A 187 12.93 -13.66 17.95
C ARG A 187 11.46 -13.33 17.78
N VAL A 188 10.80 -14.07 16.91
CA VAL A 188 9.36 -13.91 16.60
C VAL A 188 8.61 -15.17 17.03
N PRO A 189 7.60 -15.09 17.91
CA PRO A 189 6.83 -16.25 18.34
C PRO A 189 6.24 -17.03 17.17
N VAL A 190 6.24 -18.35 17.22
CA VAL A 190 5.58 -19.21 16.21
C VAL A 190 4.11 -18.89 16.11
N ALA A 191 3.46 -18.49 17.21
CA ALA A 191 2.08 -18.02 17.26
C ALA A 191 1.80 -16.79 16.38
N ASN A 192 2.82 -16.04 15.95
CA ASN A 192 2.70 -14.89 15.04
C ASN A 192 2.68 -15.28 13.55
N ARG A 193 2.68 -16.58 13.24
CA ARG A 193 2.61 -17.04 11.87
C ARG A 193 1.22 -16.81 11.27
N VAL A 194 1.20 -16.22 10.08
CA VAL A 194 -0.01 -16.02 9.28
C VAL A 194 -0.18 -17.20 8.33
N GLY A 195 -1.17 -18.04 8.60
CA GLY A 195 -1.43 -19.25 7.83
C GLY A 195 -0.36 -20.35 8.01
N GLU A 196 -0.24 -21.23 7.04
CA GLU A 196 0.70 -22.35 7.06
C GLU A 196 2.08 -21.94 6.53
N GLU A 197 3.13 -22.64 7.00
CA GLU A 197 4.47 -22.50 6.43
C GLU A 197 4.48 -22.78 4.92
N GLY A 198 5.30 -22.03 4.20
CA GLY A 198 5.42 -22.18 2.75
C GLY A 198 4.34 -21.48 1.94
N HIS A 199 3.32 -20.90 2.55
CA HIS A 199 2.23 -20.21 1.86
C HIS A 199 2.44 -18.70 1.71
N GLY A 200 3.47 -18.13 2.32
CA GLY A 200 3.72 -16.68 2.36
C GLY A 200 3.83 -16.03 0.99
N PHE A 201 4.47 -16.70 0.01
CA PHE A 201 4.56 -16.13 -1.35
C PHE A 201 3.18 -15.99 -2.01
N ARG A 202 2.30 -16.98 -1.85
CA ARG A 202 0.93 -16.91 -2.35
C ARG A 202 0.17 -15.76 -1.70
N PHE A 203 0.27 -15.61 -0.40
CA PHE A 203 -0.38 -14.51 0.34
C PHE A 203 0.12 -13.15 -0.13
N ALA A 204 1.44 -13.02 -0.32
CA ALA A 204 2.07 -11.82 -0.85
C ALA A 204 1.50 -11.43 -2.21
N MET A 205 1.41 -12.37 -3.15
CA MET A 205 0.87 -12.08 -4.49
C MET A 205 -0.61 -11.68 -4.46
N MET A 206 -1.41 -12.30 -3.61
CA MET A 206 -2.83 -11.93 -3.43
C MET A 206 -2.96 -10.53 -2.82
N GLY A 207 -2.13 -10.17 -1.85
CA GLY A 207 -2.07 -8.82 -1.28
C GLY A 207 -1.70 -7.76 -2.34
N LEU A 208 -0.71 -8.07 -3.18
CA LEU A 208 -0.25 -7.18 -4.24
C LEU A 208 -1.29 -6.95 -5.35
N ASP A 209 -2.16 -7.90 -5.66
CA ASP A 209 -3.24 -7.67 -6.64
C ASP A 209 -4.18 -6.55 -6.17
N GLY A 210 -4.59 -6.57 -4.90
CA GLY A 210 -5.35 -5.48 -4.29
C GLY A 210 -4.54 -4.19 -4.13
N GLY A 211 -3.27 -4.30 -3.73
CA GLY A 211 -2.35 -3.18 -3.58
C GLY A 211 -2.13 -2.39 -4.87
N ARG A 212 -2.10 -3.07 -6.03
CA ARG A 212 -2.02 -2.42 -7.35
C ARG A 212 -3.20 -1.49 -7.61
N LEU A 213 -4.41 -1.91 -7.22
CA LEU A 213 -5.61 -1.09 -7.38
C LEU A 213 -5.56 0.14 -6.48
N ASN A 214 -5.18 -0.04 -5.22
CA ASN A 214 -5.07 1.06 -4.28
C ASN A 214 -4.07 2.12 -4.74
N ILE A 215 -2.89 1.72 -5.19
CA ILE A 215 -1.88 2.65 -5.72
C ILE A 215 -2.32 3.31 -7.03
N GLY A 216 -3.01 2.57 -7.90
CA GLY A 216 -3.67 3.15 -9.08
C GLY A 216 -4.66 4.25 -8.70
N ALA A 217 -5.53 3.99 -7.72
CA ALA A 217 -6.49 4.96 -7.20
C ALA A 217 -5.81 6.20 -6.59
N CYS A 218 -4.71 6.01 -5.84
CA CYS A 218 -3.93 7.13 -5.32
C CYS A 218 -3.38 8.02 -6.45
N SER A 219 -2.93 7.42 -7.55
CA SER A 219 -2.44 8.17 -8.71
C SER A 219 -3.57 8.95 -9.40
N LEU A 220 -4.75 8.35 -9.55
CA LEU A 220 -5.93 9.01 -10.15
C LEU A 220 -6.39 10.21 -9.33
N GLY A 221 -6.48 10.06 -8.00
CA GLY A 221 -6.89 11.16 -7.12
C GLY A 221 -5.94 12.35 -7.17
N GLY A 222 -4.62 12.11 -7.12
CA GLY A 222 -3.62 13.15 -7.29
C GLY A 222 -3.65 13.82 -8.67
N ALA A 223 -3.81 13.02 -9.73
CA ALA A 223 -3.91 13.53 -11.10
C ALA A 223 -5.20 14.36 -11.31
N GLN A 224 -6.33 13.94 -10.74
CA GLN A 224 -7.57 14.72 -10.76
C GLN A 224 -7.37 16.09 -10.13
N ARG A 225 -6.73 16.15 -8.96
CA ARG A 225 -6.44 17.42 -8.30
C ARG A 225 -5.58 18.34 -9.17
N CYS A 226 -4.53 17.81 -9.79
CA CYS A 226 -3.67 18.58 -10.69
C CYS A 226 -4.43 19.10 -11.91
N LEU A 227 -5.30 18.28 -12.51
CA LEU A 227 -6.14 18.69 -13.64
C LEU A 227 -7.11 19.81 -13.25
N ASP A 228 -7.80 19.69 -12.10
CA ASP A 228 -8.73 20.72 -11.62
C ASP A 228 -8.02 22.05 -11.36
N GLU A 229 -6.84 22.02 -10.75
CA GLU A 229 -6.02 23.23 -10.53
C GLU A 229 -5.51 23.83 -11.85
N ALA A 230 -5.08 22.99 -12.80
CA ALA A 230 -4.67 23.46 -14.13
C ALA A 230 -5.82 24.15 -14.86
N VAL A 231 -7.03 23.57 -14.82
CA VAL A 231 -8.25 24.17 -15.41
C VAL A 231 -8.56 25.50 -14.74
N ALA A 232 -8.52 25.58 -13.41
CA ALA A 232 -8.76 26.81 -12.67
C ALA A 232 -7.71 27.88 -13.00
N TYR A 233 -6.44 27.54 -12.97
CA TYR A 233 -5.34 28.46 -13.27
C TYR A 233 -5.40 28.99 -14.70
N THR A 234 -5.67 28.14 -15.69
CA THR A 234 -5.71 28.55 -17.09
C THR A 234 -6.87 29.49 -17.42
N LYS A 235 -7.96 29.42 -16.66
CA LYS A 235 -9.11 30.35 -16.75
C LYS A 235 -8.81 31.71 -16.14
N ASP A 236 -7.97 31.76 -15.12
CA ASP A 236 -7.61 33.02 -14.42
C ASP A 236 -6.43 33.74 -15.09
N ARG A 237 -5.38 32.98 -15.46
CA ARG A 237 -4.17 33.53 -16.04
C ARG A 237 -4.40 34.10 -17.44
N GLN A 238 -4.03 35.36 -17.64
CA GLN A 238 -4.18 36.04 -18.95
C GLN A 238 -2.81 36.29 -19.61
N GLN A 239 -2.77 36.10 -20.92
CA GLN A 239 -1.69 36.51 -21.82
C GLN A 239 -2.28 36.93 -23.17
N PHE A 240 -1.66 37.91 -23.86
CA PHE A 240 -2.15 38.48 -25.11
C PHE A 240 -3.58 39.03 -25.02
N GLY A 241 -4.00 39.48 -23.82
CA GLY A 241 -5.32 40.08 -23.59
C GLY A 241 -6.47 39.08 -23.43
N THR A 242 -6.17 37.78 -23.29
CA THR A 242 -7.19 36.73 -23.12
C THR A 242 -6.75 35.67 -22.11
N PRO A 243 -7.66 34.94 -21.44
CA PRO A 243 -7.32 33.78 -20.62
C PRO A 243 -6.54 32.75 -21.44
N ILE A 244 -5.53 32.11 -20.83
CA ILE A 244 -4.75 31.11 -21.57
C ILE A 244 -5.56 29.84 -21.88
N ALA A 245 -6.70 29.65 -21.19
CA ALA A 245 -7.68 28.62 -21.52
C ALA A 245 -8.32 28.78 -22.93
N ASP A 246 -8.27 29.99 -23.52
CA ASP A 246 -8.84 30.26 -24.84
C ASP A 246 -7.89 29.84 -25.98
N PHE A 247 -6.63 29.52 -25.67
CA PHE A 247 -5.71 29.04 -26.68
C PHE A 247 -5.95 27.56 -26.99
N GLN A 248 -6.09 27.22 -28.28
CA GLN A 248 -6.41 25.86 -28.72
C GLN A 248 -5.44 24.80 -28.16
N ASN A 249 -4.13 25.09 -28.12
CA ASN A 249 -3.18 24.13 -27.58
C ASN A 249 -3.47 23.80 -26.10
N THR A 250 -3.81 24.81 -25.28
CA THR A 250 -4.19 24.61 -23.86
C THR A 250 -5.45 23.75 -23.77
N GLN A 251 -6.46 24.03 -24.61
CA GLN A 251 -7.70 23.26 -24.64
C GLN A 251 -7.48 21.80 -25.03
N PHE A 252 -6.64 21.55 -26.02
CA PHE A 252 -6.33 20.19 -26.46
C PHE A 252 -5.56 19.41 -25.40
N MET A 253 -4.56 20.02 -24.74
CA MET A 253 -3.82 19.40 -23.65
C MET A 253 -4.76 19.03 -22.48
N LEU A 254 -5.64 19.94 -22.05
CA LEU A 254 -6.59 19.66 -20.96
C LEU A 254 -7.59 18.57 -21.37
N ALA A 255 -8.05 18.54 -22.63
CA ALA A 255 -8.93 17.50 -23.12
C ALA A 255 -8.25 16.11 -23.15
N ASP A 256 -6.99 16.06 -23.59
CA ASP A 256 -6.21 14.81 -23.58
C ASP A 256 -5.98 14.31 -22.15
N MET A 257 -5.61 15.19 -21.20
CA MET A 257 -5.45 14.85 -19.78
C MET A 257 -6.75 14.28 -19.21
N ALA A 258 -7.89 14.94 -19.43
CA ALA A 258 -9.18 14.49 -18.95
C ALA A 258 -9.56 13.12 -19.55
N THR A 259 -9.32 12.92 -20.84
CA THR A 259 -9.63 11.68 -21.55
C THR A 259 -8.77 10.51 -21.02
N GLU A 260 -7.46 10.71 -20.87
CA GLU A 260 -6.56 9.69 -20.33
C GLU A 260 -6.91 9.34 -18.88
N LEU A 261 -7.28 10.34 -18.07
CA LEU A 261 -7.66 10.13 -16.66
C LEU A 261 -8.95 9.29 -16.55
N GLU A 262 -9.98 9.63 -17.33
CA GLU A 262 -11.24 8.88 -17.33
C GLU A 262 -11.08 7.46 -17.87
N ALA A 263 -10.27 7.26 -18.92
CA ALA A 263 -9.96 5.93 -19.43
C ALA A 263 -9.24 5.06 -18.37
N ALA A 264 -8.28 5.65 -17.65
CA ALA A 264 -7.56 4.97 -16.59
C ALA A 264 -8.47 4.64 -15.39
N ARG A 265 -9.38 5.56 -15.02
CA ARG A 265 -10.39 5.37 -13.97
C ARG A 265 -11.36 4.24 -14.32
N ALA A 266 -11.90 4.22 -15.52
CA ALA A 266 -12.79 3.17 -15.98
C ALA A 266 -12.14 1.78 -15.93
N LEU A 267 -10.88 1.67 -16.36
CA LEU A 267 -10.13 0.40 -16.27
C LEU A 267 -9.84 0.00 -14.82
N LEU A 268 -9.53 0.96 -13.94
CA LEU A 268 -9.28 0.68 -12.54
C LEU A 268 -10.52 0.14 -11.83
N TYR A 269 -11.68 0.75 -12.05
CA TYR A 269 -12.95 0.32 -11.46
C TYR A 269 -13.38 -1.06 -11.98
N LEU A 270 -13.22 -1.32 -13.29
CA LEU A 270 -13.44 -2.65 -13.85
C LEU A 270 -12.51 -3.70 -13.20
N ALA A 271 -11.23 -3.38 -13.02
CA ALA A 271 -10.28 -4.28 -12.39
C ALA A 271 -10.63 -4.53 -10.92
N ALA A 272 -11.11 -3.51 -10.20
CA ALA A 272 -11.54 -3.62 -8.81
C ALA A 272 -12.76 -4.54 -8.66
N ALA A 273 -13.77 -4.39 -9.53
CA ALA A 273 -14.92 -5.29 -9.57
C ALA A 273 -14.48 -6.74 -9.84
N LYS A 274 -13.58 -6.97 -10.80
CA LYS A 274 -13.03 -8.31 -11.08
C LYS A 274 -12.28 -8.92 -9.88
N VAL A 275 -11.60 -8.13 -9.05
CA VAL A 275 -10.96 -8.64 -7.84
C VAL A 275 -11.99 -9.01 -6.78
N THR A 276 -13.02 -8.20 -6.58
CA THR A 276 -14.15 -8.50 -5.68
C THR A 276 -14.83 -9.80 -6.09
N ASP A 277 -15.14 -9.97 -7.37
CA ASP A 277 -15.80 -11.15 -7.93
C ASP A 277 -14.88 -12.38 -8.04
N ASN A 278 -13.63 -12.26 -7.62
CA ASN A 278 -12.61 -13.30 -7.76
C ASN A 278 -12.48 -13.84 -9.19
N ALA A 279 -12.63 -12.98 -10.20
CA ALA A 279 -12.55 -13.34 -11.61
C ALA A 279 -11.21 -14.00 -11.97
N PRO A 280 -11.17 -14.97 -12.92
CA PRO A 280 -9.95 -15.71 -13.25
C PRO A 280 -8.85 -14.84 -13.87
N ASP A 281 -9.21 -13.71 -14.46
CA ASP A 281 -8.31 -12.75 -15.11
C ASP A 281 -8.00 -11.51 -14.25
N LYS A 282 -8.40 -11.51 -12.97
CA LYS A 282 -8.27 -10.37 -12.04
C LYS A 282 -6.85 -9.83 -11.95
N SER A 283 -5.83 -10.68 -11.83
CA SER A 283 -4.41 -10.26 -11.72
C SER A 283 -3.93 -9.54 -12.98
N LYS A 284 -4.37 -9.99 -14.16
CA LYS A 284 -4.08 -9.33 -15.44
C LYS A 284 -4.66 -7.92 -15.45
N PHE A 285 -5.95 -7.78 -15.09
CA PHE A 285 -6.63 -6.48 -15.08
C PHE A 285 -6.04 -5.55 -14.01
N SER A 286 -5.71 -6.04 -12.82
CA SER A 286 -5.05 -5.26 -11.77
C SER A 286 -3.70 -4.70 -12.24
N ALA A 287 -2.90 -5.49 -12.95
CA ALA A 287 -1.62 -5.05 -13.50
C ALA A 287 -1.80 -3.98 -14.59
N MET A 288 -2.76 -4.17 -15.52
CA MET A 288 -3.08 -3.22 -16.57
C MET A 288 -3.59 -1.89 -15.99
N ALA A 289 -4.52 -1.96 -15.04
CA ALA A 289 -5.11 -0.80 -14.39
C ALA A 289 -4.06 0.02 -13.62
N LYS A 290 -3.24 -0.64 -12.81
CA LYS A 290 -2.14 0.03 -12.10
C LYS A 290 -1.22 0.75 -13.08
N ARG A 291 -0.76 0.08 -14.13
CA ARG A 291 0.13 0.67 -15.11
C ARG A 291 -0.50 1.90 -15.75
N LEU A 292 -1.70 1.77 -16.32
CA LEU A 292 -2.36 2.88 -17.00
C LEU A 292 -2.60 4.07 -16.07
N ALA A 293 -3.12 3.82 -14.85
CA ALA A 293 -3.39 4.88 -13.89
C ALA A 293 -2.11 5.65 -13.48
N THR A 294 -0.99 4.96 -13.25
CA THR A 294 0.25 5.61 -12.84
C THR A 294 0.97 6.28 -14.00
N ASP A 295 0.93 5.73 -15.21
CA ASP A 295 1.53 6.34 -16.40
C ASP A 295 0.75 7.61 -16.81
N SER A 296 -0.60 7.55 -16.83
CA SER A 296 -1.45 8.72 -17.10
C SER A 296 -1.31 9.78 -16.00
N GLY A 297 -1.30 9.36 -14.72
CA GLY A 297 -1.08 10.30 -13.61
C GLY A 297 0.25 11.02 -13.71
N SER A 298 1.33 10.32 -14.04
CA SER A 298 2.66 10.93 -14.25
C SER A 298 2.66 11.96 -15.38
N LYS A 299 1.93 11.73 -16.48
CA LYS A 299 1.83 12.70 -17.59
C LYS A 299 1.04 13.94 -17.20
N ILE A 300 -0.05 13.76 -16.42
CA ILE A 300 -0.95 14.85 -16.02
C ILE A 300 -0.26 15.80 -15.04
N VAL A 301 0.56 15.29 -14.13
CA VAL A 301 1.22 16.12 -13.11
C VAL A 301 2.49 16.82 -13.61
N ASN A 302 3.06 16.42 -14.75
CA ASN A 302 4.23 17.05 -15.40
C ASN A 302 3.85 17.94 -16.57
#